data_a2968cb4acdaae4785779fda94efd9ef
#
_entry.id   a2968cb4acdaae4785779fda94efd9ef
#
_cell.length_a   1.000
_cell.length_b   1.000
_cell.length_c   1.000
_cell.angle_alpha   90.00
_cell.angle_beta   90.00
_cell.angle_gamma   90.00
#
_symmetry.space_group_name_H-M   'P 1'
#
loop_
_entity.id
_entity.type
_entity.pdbx_description
1 polymer ?
#
loop_
_entity_poly.entity_id
_entity_poly.type
_entity_poly.pdbx_seq_one_letter_code
_entity_poly.pdbx_strand_id
1 'polypeptide(L)'
;MRSTTKFTVGAFLTATLASVALADGPWVNVVTADGIQAVPVLDAVWVPNQFNNPAIDSNGFVYFRSQFAGPGITTANSRGIFRVADGTFSLLAREGSPLPSDLLPGLVINTTAGTNGLSSANMITGNGGVIVAGSANGPGVTSANNDFNAFVSSTGTASLLAREGAAYPGAAGVTMTVAQLSSGVYCDNNGSALTSVTLAGTGVVTTAGAGQNNSAVVVYSPSGTQVVFRRGDAAPGAGVDDSWDVPAGSVMQQDAFGLFKNGNMVGFSGTLLNTGGTVPTSADKVYLVDTGTGLRIFAREASEIPGFPGITFKDTSSPVSWGNHPIRNDGAVLFLATLGGAVTPTVDDSGIMLEQNGTYSFVLRRGESIPGINDGLVYSTPNTSSFLMNASGLLCYQGILMNPDGTAAATNSTYVGYRKADGTKGVIIRQGDAVPGVAGATFASLNGSTSICVSDSGVCVFSANAVGGSFGKLGGSAIIAWDEVNGARILAKSGDTNFTGTAANQITLIGSTGNNGNGHNTGISPSGKLVLRAADTANAVYTIATIQLDAGSSNACAADLNADGTVGADDLAVLLNGWAGSSPDLTGDGLVTAEDLAVLLSAWGACP
;
A
#
# COMPACT_ATOMS: atom_id res chain seq x y z
N MET A 1 -56.00 62.86 -6.82
CA MET A 1 -54.70 62.49 -7.38
C MET A 1 -53.93 61.66 -6.32
N ARG A 2 -53.89 60.38 -6.43
CA ARG A 2 -53.11 59.51 -5.54
C ARG A 2 -51.96 58.99 -6.36
N SER A 3 -50.73 59.37 -5.97
CA SER A 3 -49.47 58.83 -6.53
C SER A 3 -49.16 57.44 -5.93
N THR A 4 -49.08 56.45 -6.78
CA THR A 4 -48.63 55.12 -6.42
C THR A 4 -47.15 54.97 -6.77
N THR A 5 -46.27 54.95 -5.77
CA THR A 5 -44.86 54.68 -5.91
C THR A 5 -44.68 53.16 -6.02
N LYS A 6 -44.19 52.69 -7.17
CA LYS A 6 -43.77 51.29 -7.36
C LYS A 6 -42.37 51.09 -6.77
N PHE A 7 -42.27 50.24 -5.77
CA PHE A 7 -40.98 49.70 -5.33
C PHE A 7 -40.52 48.62 -6.30
N THR A 8 -39.36 48.82 -6.89
CA THR A 8 -38.65 47.83 -7.68
C THR A 8 -37.83 46.97 -6.70
N VAL A 9 -38.15 45.67 -6.60
CA VAL A 9 -37.37 44.69 -5.86
C VAL A 9 -36.11 44.44 -6.66
N GLY A 10 -34.96 44.83 -6.12
CA GLY A 10 -33.66 44.53 -6.69
C GLY A 10 -33.38 43.01 -6.61
N ALA A 11 -32.95 42.47 -7.73
CA ALA A 11 -32.47 41.10 -7.80
C ALA A 11 -31.24 40.93 -6.89
N PHE A 12 -31.34 40.09 -5.88
CA PHE A 12 -30.19 39.62 -5.15
C PHE A 12 -29.37 38.71 -6.08
N LEU A 13 -28.17 39.17 -6.42
CA LEU A 13 -27.15 38.37 -7.06
C LEU A 13 -26.66 37.39 -5.99
N THR A 14 -27.09 36.14 -6.06
CA THR A 14 -26.45 35.05 -5.31
C THR A 14 -25.08 34.79 -5.96
N ALA A 15 -24.05 35.42 -5.41
CA ALA A 15 -22.69 34.99 -5.68
C ALA A 15 -22.51 33.59 -5.06
N THR A 16 -22.49 32.56 -5.88
CA THR A 16 -21.94 31.29 -5.51
C THR A 16 -20.45 31.50 -5.23
N LEU A 17 -20.10 31.59 -3.96
CA LEU A 17 -18.71 31.45 -3.53
C LEU A 17 -18.27 30.06 -3.96
N ALA A 18 -17.46 29.99 -5.02
CA ALA A 18 -16.70 28.79 -5.30
C ALA A 18 -15.79 28.56 -4.08
N SER A 19 -15.95 27.44 -3.41
CA SER A 19 -14.99 26.98 -2.40
C SER A 19 -13.62 26.99 -3.07
N VAL A 20 -12.70 27.79 -2.56
CA VAL A 20 -11.29 27.74 -2.97
C VAL A 20 -10.77 26.41 -2.44
N ALA A 21 -10.73 25.39 -3.28
CA ALA A 21 -10.05 24.16 -2.96
C ALA A 21 -8.58 24.52 -2.73
N LEU A 22 -8.03 24.13 -1.58
CA LEU A 22 -6.59 24.22 -1.36
C LEU A 22 -5.90 23.43 -2.49
N ALA A 23 -4.95 24.06 -3.16
CA ALA A 23 -4.20 23.42 -4.21
C ALA A 23 -3.21 22.44 -3.58
N ASP A 24 -3.00 21.28 -4.26
CA ASP A 24 -1.89 20.40 -3.89
C ASP A 24 -0.60 21.21 -3.78
N GLY A 25 0.25 20.86 -2.84
CA GLY A 25 1.53 21.53 -2.65
C GLY A 25 2.44 21.40 -3.88
N PRO A 26 3.52 22.16 -3.96
CA PRO A 26 4.48 22.03 -5.06
C PRO A 26 5.21 20.70 -5.00
N TRP A 27 5.65 20.20 -6.16
CA TRP A 27 6.58 19.08 -6.23
C TRP A 27 7.94 19.46 -5.63
N VAL A 28 8.45 18.60 -4.77
CA VAL A 28 9.78 18.72 -4.16
C VAL A 28 10.65 17.57 -4.65
N ASN A 29 11.70 17.90 -5.40
CA ASN A 29 12.70 16.92 -5.81
C ASN A 29 13.54 16.52 -4.60
N VAL A 30 13.42 15.26 -4.19
CA VAL A 30 14.16 14.68 -3.05
C VAL A 30 15.61 14.42 -3.46
N VAL A 31 15.81 13.81 -4.62
CA VAL A 31 17.11 13.49 -5.18
C VAL A 31 17.03 13.33 -6.69
N THR A 32 18.07 13.80 -7.40
CA THR A 32 18.22 13.61 -8.84
C THR A 32 19.53 12.88 -9.12
N ALA A 33 19.50 11.85 -9.93
CA ALA A 33 20.68 11.13 -10.41
C ALA A 33 20.90 11.43 -11.89
N ASP A 34 21.86 12.25 -12.15
CA ASP A 34 22.30 12.69 -13.48
C ASP A 34 23.79 12.36 -13.74
N GLY A 35 24.43 11.66 -12.79
CA GLY A 35 25.87 11.37 -12.81
C GLY A 35 26.75 12.53 -12.32
N ILE A 36 26.15 13.65 -11.91
CA ILE A 36 26.86 14.88 -11.49
C ILE A 36 26.48 15.25 -10.06
N GLN A 37 25.21 15.07 -9.68
CA GLN A 37 24.73 15.47 -8.36
C GLN A 37 25.42 14.66 -7.25
N ALA A 38 25.97 15.39 -6.28
CA ALA A 38 26.67 14.80 -5.14
C ALA A 38 25.73 14.00 -4.22
N VAL A 39 26.26 12.92 -3.65
CA VAL A 39 25.64 12.20 -2.54
C VAL A 39 25.92 12.96 -1.25
N PRO A 40 24.92 13.55 -0.56
CA PRO A 40 25.18 14.52 0.52
C PRO A 40 26.01 13.98 1.70
N VAL A 41 26.05 12.67 1.89
CA VAL A 41 26.73 12.01 3.02
C VAL A 41 27.99 11.23 2.61
N LEU A 42 28.40 11.32 1.34
CA LEU A 42 29.54 10.59 0.78
C LEU A 42 30.28 11.47 -0.22
N ASP A 43 31.60 11.28 -0.35
CA ASP A 43 32.40 11.86 -1.47
C ASP A 43 32.14 11.04 -2.76
N ALA A 44 30.93 11.22 -3.32
CA ALA A 44 30.43 10.43 -4.43
C ALA A 44 29.34 11.19 -5.19
N VAL A 45 28.97 10.68 -6.38
CA VAL A 45 27.83 11.12 -7.17
C VAL A 45 26.85 9.98 -7.38
N TRP A 46 25.58 10.32 -7.58
CA TRP A 46 24.54 9.33 -7.87
C TRP A 46 24.73 8.73 -9.27
N VAL A 47 24.61 7.41 -9.37
CA VAL A 47 24.62 6.72 -10.67
C VAL A 47 23.21 6.75 -11.27
N PRO A 48 23.04 7.26 -12.50
CA PRO A 48 21.74 7.26 -13.19
C PRO A 48 21.13 5.87 -13.28
N ASN A 49 19.78 5.79 -13.27
CA ASN A 49 18.99 4.56 -13.38
C ASN A 49 19.27 3.49 -12.31
N GLN A 50 19.80 3.88 -11.17
CA GLN A 50 20.09 2.95 -10.06
C GLN A 50 19.24 3.19 -8.82
N PHE A 51 18.25 4.08 -8.90
CA PHE A 51 17.24 4.21 -7.85
C PHE A 51 16.26 3.04 -7.92
N ASN A 52 16.20 2.27 -6.85
CA ASN A 52 15.08 1.36 -6.65
C ASN A 52 13.81 2.17 -6.33
N ASN A 53 12.66 1.49 -6.39
CA ASN A 53 11.40 2.11 -6.00
C ASN A 53 11.54 2.72 -4.61
N PRO A 54 11.33 4.04 -4.47
CA PRO A 54 11.30 4.68 -3.17
C PRO A 54 10.08 4.26 -2.37
N ALA A 55 10.15 4.45 -1.06
CA ALA A 55 9.04 4.24 -0.14
C ALA A 55 8.93 5.45 0.79
N ILE A 56 7.75 5.68 1.35
CA ILE A 56 7.48 6.78 2.28
C ILE A 56 6.83 6.22 3.55
N ASP A 57 7.27 6.72 4.72
CA ASP A 57 6.70 6.33 6.01
C ASP A 57 5.52 7.23 6.44
N SER A 58 4.97 6.95 7.62
CA SER A 58 3.85 7.73 8.16
C SER A 58 4.23 9.17 8.53
N ASN A 59 5.52 9.46 8.70
CA ASN A 59 6.03 10.81 8.95
C ASN A 59 6.33 11.57 7.65
N GLY A 60 6.17 10.93 6.51
CA GLY A 60 6.50 11.51 5.21
C GLY A 60 7.98 11.50 4.87
N PHE A 61 8.80 10.67 5.55
CA PHE A 61 10.22 10.50 5.21
C PHE A 61 10.38 9.50 4.07
N VAL A 62 11.33 9.77 3.18
CA VAL A 62 11.53 8.98 1.97
C VAL A 62 12.72 8.05 2.13
N TYR A 63 12.54 6.80 1.72
CA TYR A 63 13.54 5.73 1.75
C TYR A 63 13.78 5.22 0.34
N PHE A 64 15.06 4.99 -0.01
CA PHE A 64 15.40 4.38 -1.28
C PHE A 64 16.77 3.70 -1.21
N ARG A 65 16.96 2.70 -2.06
CA ARG A 65 18.28 2.14 -2.35
C ARG A 65 18.82 2.76 -3.63
N SER A 66 20.10 3.12 -3.63
CA SER A 66 20.77 3.62 -4.82
C SER A 66 22.19 3.15 -4.92
N GLN A 67 22.73 3.27 -6.13
CA GLN A 67 24.16 3.13 -6.41
C GLN A 67 24.79 4.51 -6.58
N PHE A 68 26.07 4.61 -6.18
CA PHE A 68 26.87 5.81 -6.26
C PHE A 68 28.28 5.48 -6.74
N ALA A 69 28.97 6.48 -7.30
CA ALA A 69 30.32 6.36 -7.85
C ALA A 69 31.17 7.53 -7.37
N GLY A 70 32.48 7.33 -7.20
CA GLY A 70 33.41 8.37 -6.76
C GLY A 70 34.75 7.82 -6.32
N PRO A 71 35.64 8.67 -5.75
CA PRO A 71 36.92 8.23 -5.23
C PRO A 71 36.79 7.14 -4.19
N GLY A 72 37.51 6.04 -4.32
CA GLY A 72 37.46 4.90 -3.41
C GLY A 72 36.19 4.07 -3.48
N ILE A 73 35.24 4.39 -4.38
CA ILE A 73 34.04 3.60 -4.63
C ILE A 73 34.34 2.53 -5.68
N THR A 74 34.04 1.30 -5.35
CA THR A 74 34.18 0.13 -6.21
C THR A 74 32.83 -0.61 -6.28
N THR A 75 32.69 -1.61 -7.12
CA THR A 75 31.50 -2.48 -7.16
C THR A 75 31.19 -3.14 -5.82
N ALA A 76 32.19 -3.22 -4.94
CA ALA A 76 32.07 -3.84 -3.62
C ALA A 76 31.48 -2.91 -2.54
N ASN A 77 31.33 -1.63 -2.80
CA ASN A 77 30.84 -0.66 -1.81
C ASN A 77 30.02 0.47 -2.42
N SER A 78 29.47 0.23 -3.61
CA SER A 78 28.77 1.25 -4.40
C SER A 78 27.28 1.37 -4.14
N ARG A 79 26.70 0.53 -3.29
CA ARG A 79 25.25 0.58 -3.01
C ARG A 79 24.95 0.87 -1.55
N GLY A 80 23.89 1.62 -1.32
CA GLY A 80 23.42 1.94 0.02
C GLY A 80 21.92 2.16 0.09
N ILE A 81 21.38 2.04 1.30
CA ILE A 81 20.02 2.40 1.65
C ILE A 81 20.06 3.77 2.34
N PHE A 82 19.26 4.68 1.84
CA PHE A 82 19.19 6.06 2.30
C PHE A 82 17.80 6.36 2.84
N ARG A 83 17.76 7.27 3.83
CA ARG A 83 16.57 7.96 4.29
C ARG A 83 16.74 9.46 4.08
N VAL A 84 15.66 10.11 3.66
CA VAL A 84 15.58 11.57 3.60
C VAL A 84 14.44 12.03 4.48
N ALA A 85 14.79 12.76 5.53
CA ALA A 85 13.88 13.36 6.49
C ALA A 85 14.07 14.88 6.43
N ASP A 86 13.04 15.62 6.04
CA ASP A 86 13.04 17.08 5.95
C ASP A 86 14.30 17.64 5.24
N GLY A 87 14.63 17.04 4.09
CA GLY A 87 15.82 17.40 3.29
C GLY A 87 17.16 16.88 3.82
N THR A 88 17.16 16.26 5.01
CA THR A 88 18.38 15.68 5.61
C THR A 88 18.58 14.24 5.18
N PHE A 89 19.74 13.95 4.58
CA PHE A 89 20.10 12.59 4.16
C PHE A 89 20.77 11.80 5.29
N SER A 90 20.39 10.54 5.42
CA SER A 90 21.05 9.56 6.28
C SER A 90 21.35 8.30 5.49
N LEU A 91 22.57 7.78 5.59
CA LEU A 91 22.95 6.47 5.06
C LEU A 91 22.69 5.42 6.13
N LEU A 92 21.72 4.54 5.91
CA LEU A 92 21.29 3.54 6.89
C LEU A 92 22.09 2.24 6.79
N ALA A 93 22.47 1.85 5.58
CA ALA A 93 23.28 0.66 5.33
C ALA A 93 24.06 0.81 4.04
N ARG A 94 25.26 0.22 3.97
CA ARG A 94 26.13 0.25 2.78
C ARG A 94 26.84 -1.08 2.57
N GLU A 95 26.90 -1.54 1.33
CA GLU A 95 27.73 -2.68 0.94
C GLU A 95 29.20 -2.43 1.33
N GLY A 96 29.91 -3.46 1.77
CA GLY A 96 31.30 -3.38 2.21
C GLY A 96 31.52 -2.75 3.58
N SER A 97 30.45 -2.26 4.23
CA SER A 97 30.54 -1.69 5.59
C SER A 97 29.99 -2.67 6.63
N PRO A 98 30.40 -2.56 7.90
CA PRO A 98 29.74 -3.24 9.00
C PRO A 98 28.24 -2.85 9.06
N LEU A 99 27.42 -3.71 9.61
CA LEU A 99 26.03 -3.34 9.94
C LEU A 99 26.03 -2.23 10.99
N PRO A 100 25.05 -1.31 10.95
CA PRO A 100 24.89 -0.32 12.01
C PRO A 100 24.89 -0.97 13.39
N SER A 101 25.45 -0.29 14.39
CA SER A 101 25.60 -0.80 15.78
C SER A 101 26.44 -2.09 15.91
N ASP A 102 27.28 -2.40 14.92
CA ASP A 102 28.17 -3.58 14.90
C ASP A 102 27.45 -4.90 15.26
N LEU A 103 26.24 -5.09 14.71
CA LEU A 103 25.36 -6.25 14.99
C LEU A 103 26.00 -7.60 14.69
N LEU A 104 26.96 -7.62 13.77
CA LEU A 104 27.72 -8.81 13.41
C LEU A 104 29.22 -8.46 13.47
N PRO A 105 29.84 -8.46 14.68
CA PRO A 105 31.21 -8.01 14.88
C PRO A 105 32.22 -8.69 13.93
N GLY A 106 33.05 -7.87 13.25
CA GLY A 106 34.04 -8.35 12.29
C GLY A 106 33.47 -8.82 10.95
N LEU A 107 32.17 -8.70 10.72
CA LEU A 107 31.53 -9.01 9.45
C LEU A 107 31.11 -7.73 8.74
N VAL A 108 31.09 -7.78 7.42
CA VAL A 108 30.62 -6.68 6.56
C VAL A 108 29.48 -7.17 5.67
N ILE A 109 28.65 -6.24 5.24
CA ILE A 109 27.59 -6.51 4.25
C ILE A 109 28.25 -6.96 2.95
N ASN A 110 27.76 -8.07 2.38
CA ASN A 110 28.38 -8.71 1.22
C ASN A 110 28.51 -7.75 0.03
N THR A 111 29.59 -7.89 -0.68
CA THR A 111 30.02 -7.06 -1.79
C THR A 111 30.09 -7.79 -3.12
N THR A 112 29.70 -9.08 -3.15
CA THR A 112 29.87 -9.92 -4.35
C THR A 112 28.92 -9.45 -5.46
N ALA A 113 29.48 -9.07 -6.60
CA ALA A 113 28.73 -8.67 -7.79
C ALA A 113 27.76 -9.79 -8.20
N GLY A 114 26.48 -9.47 -8.33
CA GLY A 114 25.43 -10.40 -8.77
C GLY A 114 24.60 -11.03 -7.64
N THR A 115 25.04 -10.98 -6.39
CA THR A 115 24.18 -11.26 -5.23
C THR A 115 23.66 -9.94 -4.68
N ASN A 116 22.39 -9.87 -4.31
CA ASN A 116 21.81 -8.67 -3.70
C ASN A 116 22.38 -8.51 -2.29
N GLY A 117 23.53 -7.85 -2.16
CA GLY A 117 24.15 -7.57 -0.85
C GLY A 117 23.24 -6.79 0.09
N LEU A 118 22.38 -5.97 -0.48
CA LEU A 118 21.29 -5.27 0.21
C LEU A 118 19.98 -5.48 -0.55
N SER A 119 18.94 -5.85 0.13
CA SER A 119 17.58 -5.90 -0.42
C SER A 119 17.07 -4.49 -0.79
N SER A 120 15.93 -4.42 -1.46
CA SER A 120 15.31 -3.13 -1.76
C SER A 120 14.86 -2.42 -0.49
N ALA A 121 14.85 -1.09 -0.52
CA ALA A 121 14.39 -0.24 0.60
C ALA A 121 12.85 -0.26 0.82
N ASN A 122 12.13 -1.19 0.21
CA ASN A 122 10.66 -1.24 0.27
C ASN A 122 10.10 -1.81 1.58
N MET A 123 10.97 -2.29 2.46
CA MET A 123 10.58 -2.83 3.76
C MET A 123 10.80 -1.77 4.84
N ILE A 124 9.98 -0.72 4.81
CA ILE A 124 9.99 0.34 5.82
C ILE A 124 8.87 0.10 6.85
N THR A 125 9.09 0.62 8.04
CA THR A 125 8.05 0.69 9.09
C THR A 125 7.37 2.05 9.07
N GLY A 126 6.12 2.12 9.51
CA GLY A 126 5.41 3.40 9.61
C GLY A 126 6.11 4.42 10.54
N ASN A 127 6.90 3.95 11.50
CA ASN A 127 7.65 4.80 12.44
C ASN A 127 9.05 5.19 11.94
N GLY A 128 9.38 4.94 10.67
CA GLY A 128 10.62 5.40 10.07
C GLY A 128 11.81 4.46 10.22
N GLY A 129 11.59 3.21 10.55
CA GLY A 129 12.62 2.18 10.48
C GLY A 129 12.63 1.47 9.12
N VAL A 130 13.70 0.72 8.86
CA VAL A 130 13.83 -0.10 7.65
C VAL A 130 14.34 -1.50 8.00
N ILE A 131 13.81 -2.52 7.34
CA ILE A 131 14.39 -3.85 7.40
C ILE A 131 15.45 -3.97 6.29
N VAL A 132 16.67 -4.24 6.73
CA VAL A 132 17.82 -4.50 5.87
C VAL A 132 18.02 -5.99 5.79
N ALA A 133 17.77 -6.57 4.64
CA ALA A 133 18.08 -7.97 4.37
C ALA A 133 19.28 -8.07 3.45
N GLY A 134 20.17 -8.99 3.71
CA GLY A 134 21.40 -9.15 2.94
C GLY A 134 22.20 -10.38 3.32
N SER A 135 23.36 -10.49 2.70
CA SER A 135 24.36 -11.50 3.06
C SER A 135 25.53 -10.80 3.73
N ALA A 136 26.17 -11.49 4.68
CA ALA A 136 27.37 -11.04 5.35
C ALA A 136 28.61 -11.72 4.75
N ASN A 137 29.76 -11.02 4.84
CA ASN A 137 31.07 -11.54 4.51
C ASN A 137 32.02 -11.36 5.70
N GLY A 138 32.97 -12.27 5.88
CA GLY A 138 34.01 -12.16 6.89
C GLY A 138 34.45 -13.51 7.46
N PRO A 139 35.29 -13.50 8.51
CA PRO A 139 35.78 -14.71 9.13
C PRO A 139 34.63 -15.60 9.64
N GLY A 140 34.69 -16.90 9.31
CA GLY A 140 33.72 -17.91 9.77
C GLY A 140 32.38 -17.87 9.03
N VAL A 141 32.21 -17.03 8.02
CA VAL A 141 31.01 -16.99 7.17
C VAL A 141 31.11 -18.07 6.09
N THR A 142 30.04 -18.83 5.95
CA THR A 142 29.84 -19.85 4.92
C THR A 142 28.47 -19.66 4.28
N SER A 143 28.17 -20.38 3.21
CA SER A 143 26.84 -20.36 2.59
C SER A 143 25.70 -20.88 3.49
N ALA A 144 26.00 -21.42 4.66
CA ALA A 144 25.02 -21.90 5.63
C ALA A 144 24.73 -20.90 6.77
N ASN A 145 25.41 -19.74 6.78
CA ASN A 145 25.24 -18.73 7.83
C ASN A 145 25.47 -17.30 7.34
N ASN A 146 25.42 -17.08 6.04
CA ASN A 146 25.72 -15.77 5.47
C ASN A 146 24.52 -14.83 5.41
N ASP A 147 23.31 -15.35 5.30
CA ASP A 147 22.13 -14.49 5.17
C ASP A 147 21.66 -13.95 6.52
N PHE A 148 21.28 -12.70 6.51
CA PHE A 148 20.76 -12.01 7.69
C PHE A 148 19.60 -11.08 7.34
N ASN A 149 18.79 -10.81 8.36
CA ASN A 149 17.78 -9.76 8.38
C ASN A 149 18.02 -8.92 9.62
N ALA A 150 18.04 -7.61 9.46
CA ALA A 150 18.21 -6.64 10.53
C ALA A 150 17.18 -5.52 10.43
N PHE A 151 16.73 -5.02 11.55
CA PHE A 151 15.91 -3.82 11.64
C PHE A 151 16.82 -2.65 11.99
N VAL A 152 16.75 -1.56 11.23
CA VAL A 152 17.40 -0.29 11.53
C VAL A 152 16.31 0.73 11.84
N SER A 153 16.27 1.23 13.06
CA SER A 153 15.27 2.18 13.52
C SER A 153 15.44 3.55 12.85
N SER A 154 14.46 4.43 13.03
CA SER A 154 14.53 5.83 12.58
C SER A 154 15.70 6.61 13.20
N THR A 155 16.18 6.19 14.37
CA THR A 155 17.35 6.78 15.04
C THR A 155 18.68 6.17 14.60
N GLY A 156 18.66 5.17 13.70
CA GLY A 156 19.84 4.47 13.23
C GLY A 156 20.32 3.31 14.13
N THR A 157 19.59 3.04 15.22
CA THR A 157 19.88 1.85 16.06
C THR A 157 19.46 0.60 15.30
N ALA A 158 20.35 -0.39 15.24
CA ALA A 158 20.07 -1.65 14.55
C ALA A 158 19.86 -2.80 15.53
N SER A 159 19.01 -3.74 15.14
CA SER A 159 18.73 -5.00 15.84
C SER A 159 18.76 -6.16 14.85
N LEU A 160 19.47 -7.24 15.18
CA LEU A 160 19.47 -8.46 14.36
C LEU A 160 18.12 -9.17 14.56
N LEU A 161 17.38 -9.33 13.48
CA LEU A 161 16.12 -10.06 13.49
C LEU A 161 16.34 -11.55 13.32
N ALA A 162 17.20 -11.93 12.38
CA ALA A 162 17.53 -13.32 12.12
C ALA A 162 18.85 -13.46 11.37
N ARG A 163 19.53 -14.60 11.56
CA ARG A 163 20.67 -15.03 10.78
C ARG A 163 20.48 -16.47 10.37
N GLU A 164 20.91 -16.81 9.16
CA GLU A 164 20.89 -18.19 8.67
C GLU A 164 21.64 -19.14 9.61
N GLY A 165 21.08 -20.32 9.85
CA GLY A 165 21.62 -21.28 10.82
C GLY A 165 21.24 -21.00 12.28
N ALA A 166 20.46 -19.94 12.56
CA ALA A 166 19.97 -19.69 13.91
C ALA A 166 19.03 -20.80 14.41
N ALA A 167 19.03 -21.01 15.72
CA ALA A 167 18.18 -22.01 16.35
C ALA A 167 16.68 -21.69 16.12
N TYR A 168 15.92 -22.72 15.79
CA TYR A 168 14.47 -22.63 15.71
C TYR A 168 13.86 -22.69 17.13
N PRO A 169 13.06 -21.69 17.54
CA PRO A 169 12.55 -21.61 18.92
C PRO A 169 11.61 -22.75 19.29
N GLY A 170 10.97 -23.38 18.32
CA GLY A 170 9.98 -24.44 18.53
C GLY A 170 10.55 -25.83 18.80
N ALA A 171 11.87 -26.09 18.60
CA ALA A 171 12.45 -27.40 18.80
C ALA A 171 13.98 -27.38 18.99
N ALA A 172 14.48 -28.05 20.01
CA ALA A 172 15.91 -28.16 20.26
C ALA A 172 16.62 -28.96 19.13
N GLY A 173 17.80 -28.48 18.73
CA GLY A 173 18.60 -29.12 17.68
C GLY A 173 18.06 -28.91 16.25
N VAL A 174 17.09 -28.00 16.09
CA VAL A 174 16.56 -27.56 14.79
C VAL A 174 17.07 -26.15 14.50
N THR A 175 17.50 -25.93 13.28
CA THR A 175 17.97 -24.64 12.78
C THR A 175 17.07 -24.13 11.66
N MET A 176 17.05 -22.81 11.46
CA MET A 176 16.32 -22.15 10.39
C MET A 176 17.27 -21.81 9.24
N THR A 177 16.87 -22.15 8.02
CA THR A 177 17.44 -21.53 6.84
C THR A 177 16.72 -20.20 6.66
N VAL A 178 17.41 -19.12 6.91
CA VAL A 178 16.85 -17.77 6.78
C VAL A 178 17.04 -17.33 5.33
N ALA A 179 15.97 -17.35 4.54
CA ALA A 179 15.99 -16.63 3.29
C ALA A 179 16.07 -15.11 3.56
N GLN A 180 16.84 -14.40 2.74
CA GLN A 180 16.79 -12.96 2.74
C GLN A 180 15.34 -12.52 2.57
N LEU A 181 14.84 -11.64 3.43
CA LEU A 181 13.52 -11.04 3.28
C LEU A 181 13.51 -10.27 1.96
N SER A 182 12.85 -10.84 0.96
CA SER A 182 12.67 -10.22 -0.35
C SER A 182 11.33 -9.46 -0.40
N SER A 183 11.09 -8.76 -1.50
CA SER A 183 9.82 -8.08 -1.78
C SER A 183 8.63 -9.03 -1.53
N GLY A 184 7.75 -8.69 -0.61
CA GLY A 184 6.59 -9.52 -0.20
C GLY A 184 6.56 -9.84 1.28
N VAL A 185 7.59 -9.49 2.03
CA VAL A 185 7.58 -9.60 3.49
C VAL A 185 7.02 -8.32 4.08
N TYR A 186 6.01 -8.49 4.91
CA TYR A 186 5.35 -7.38 5.57
C TYR A 186 5.94 -7.18 6.95
N CYS A 187 6.32 -5.94 7.27
CA CYS A 187 6.81 -5.55 8.58
C CYS A 187 5.78 -4.67 9.30
N ASP A 188 5.87 -4.63 10.62
CA ASP A 188 5.10 -3.69 11.45
C ASP A 188 5.94 -2.49 11.89
N ASN A 189 5.30 -1.58 12.62
CA ASN A 189 5.95 -0.37 13.15
C ASN A 189 7.08 -0.64 14.15
N ASN A 190 7.11 -1.83 14.74
CA ASN A 190 8.12 -2.22 15.73
C ASN A 190 9.32 -2.93 15.09
N GLY A 191 9.36 -3.01 13.75
CA GLY A 191 10.41 -3.68 13.01
C GLY A 191 10.27 -5.21 13.01
N SER A 192 9.08 -5.73 13.33
CA SER A 192 8.83 -7.17 13.22
C SER A 192 8.41 -7.52 11.80
N ALA A 193 8.82 -8.68 11.31
CA ALA A 193 8.55 -9.16 9.97
C ALA A 193 8.04 -10.61 9.95
N LEU A 194 6.98 -10.85 9.17
CA LEU A 194 6.44 -12.19 8.95
C LEU A 194 7.14 -12.82 7.75
N THR A 195 7.57 -14.08 7.91
CA THR A 195 8.18 -14.83 6.82
C THR A 195 7.96 -16.34 6.99
N SER A 196 8.25 -17.08 5.93
CA SER A 196 8.38 -18.54 6.02
C SER A 196 9.84 -18.94 6.04
N VAL A 197 10.15 -20.00 6.79
CA VAL A 197 11.50 -20.55 6.94
C VAL A 197 11.50 -22.03 6.64
N THR A 198 12.60 -22.52 6.09
CA THR A 198 12.87 -23.96 6.01
C THR A 198 13.62 -24.40 7.26
N LEU A 199 13.29 -25.56 7.78
CA LEU A 199 13.87 -26.15 8.98
C LEU A 199 14.80 -27.29 8.63
N ALA A 200 15.90 -27.40 9.36
CA ALA A 200 16.86 -28.52 9.28
C ALA A 200 17.30 -28.97 10.68
N GLY A 201 17.66 -30.22 10.84
CA GLY A 201 18.18 -30.73 12.11
C GLY A 201 17.43 -31.93 12.65
N THR A 202 17.56 -32.16 13.95
CA THR A 202 17.02 -33.33 14.62
C THR A 202 15.49 -33.39 14.56
N GLY A 203 14.95 -34.52 14.08
CA GLY A 203 13.50 -34.73 14.01
C GLY A 203 12.80 -33.96 12.90
N VAL A 204 13.53 -33.28 12.02
CA VAL A 204 12.97 -32.65 10.84
C VAL A 204 12.74 -33.69 9.74
N VAL A 205 11.49 -33.81 9.30
CA VAL A 205 11.06 -34.72 8.23
C VAL A 205 10.85 -33.91 6.96
N THR A 206 11.62 -34.20 5.92
CA THR A 206 11.55 -33.52 4.62
C THR A 206 10.71 -34.29 3.59
N THR A 207 10.42 -35.57 3.85
CA THR A 207 9.62 -36.41 2.95
C THR A 207 8.18 -35.90 2.90
N ALA A 208 7.67 -35.74 1.69
CA ALA A 208 6.29 -35.28 1.48
C ALA A 208 5.27 -36.21 2.15
N GLY A 209 4.28 -35.64 2.78
CA GLY A 209 3.21 -36.37 3.48
C GLY A 209 2.79 -35.66 4.78
N ALA A 210 1.83 -36.24 5.48
CA ALA A 210 1.27 -35.65 6.71
C ALA A 210 2.30 -35.49 7.85
N GLY A 211 3.40 -36.25 7.83
CA GLY A 211 4.49 -36.11 8.79
C GLY A 211 5.56 -35.07 8.43
N GLN A 212 5.45 -34.44 7.29
CA GLN A 212 6.42 -33.42 6.86
C GLN A 212 6.33 -32.17 7.75
N ASN A 213 7.48 -31.75 8.30
CA ASN A 213 7.54 -30.67 9.30
C ASN A 213 8.76 -29.77 9.12
N ASN A 214 9.23 -29.63 7.87
CA ASN A 214 10.47 -28.95 7.52
C ASN A 214 10.29 -27.47 7.16
N SER A 215 9.16 -26.85 7.47
CA SER A 215 8.94 -25.42 7.29
C SER A 215 8.07 -24.84 8.39
N ALA A 216 8.18 -23.53 8.59
CA ALA A 216 7.37 -22.79 9.55
C ALA A 216 7.09 -21.37 9.05
N VAL A 217 6.00 -20.79 9.51
CA VAL A 217 5.73 -19.35 9.45
C VAL A 217 6.20 -18.75 10.78
N VAL A 218 7.03 -17.74 10.69
CA VAL A 218 7.62 -17.09 11.87
C VAL A 218 7.48 -15.58 11.76
N VAL A 219 7.40 -14.93 12.91
CA VAL A 219 7.58 -13.48 13.04
C VAL A 219 8.95 -13.24 13.62
N TYR A 220 9.82 -12.59 12.87
CA TYR A 220 11.05 -12.02 13.39
C TYR A 220 10.76 -10.69 14.06
N SER A 221 11.35 -10.42 15.20
CA SER A 221 11.25 -9.15 15.90
C SER A 221 12.56 -8.80 16.60
N PRO A 222 12.78 -7.53 16.98
CA PRO A 222 13.94 -7.13 17.82
C PRO A 222 14.01 -7.89 19.15
N SER A 223 12.89 -8.43 19.65
CA SER A 223 12.83 -9.23 20.88
C SER A 223 13.04 -10.74 20.67
N GLY A 224 13.15 -11.19 19.43
CA GLY A 224 13.37 -12.59 19.06
C GLY A 224 12.39 -13.10 18.00
N THR A 225 12.51 -14.40 17.71
CA THR A 225 11.67 -15.10 16.73
C THR A 225 10.48 -15.76 17.42
N GLN A 226 9.27 -15.46 16.95
CA GLN A 226 8.03 -16.13 17.35
C GLN A 226 7.58 -17.08 16.25
N VAL A 227 7.22 -18.30 16.63
CA VAL A 227 6.60 -19.28 15.72
C VAL A 227 5.11 -18.99 15.66
N VAL A 228 4.60 -18.72 14.46
CA VAL A 228 3.17 -18.58 14.20
C VAL A 228 2.56 -19.94 13.93
N PHE A 229 3.26 -20.74 13.11
CA PHE A 229 2.77 -22.04 12.67
C PHE A 229 3.93 -22.89 12.12
N ARG A 230 3.91 -24.20 12.38
CA ARG A 230 4.84 -25.17 11.77
C ARG A 230 4.09 -26.13 10.85
N ARG A 231 4.66 -26.48 9.74
CA ARG A 231 4.15 -27.54 8.87
C ARG A 231 3.99 -28.84 9.65
N GLY A 232 2.84 -29.51 9.50
CA GLY A 232 2.49 -30.71 10.23
C GLY A 232 1.78 -30.47 11.57
N ASP A 233 1.68 -29.22 12.04
CA ASP A 233 0.84 -28.91 13.20
C ASP A 233 -0.63 -29.13 12.87
N ALA A 234 -1.43 -29.38 13.91
CA ALA A 234 -2.87 -29.53 13.77
C ALA A 234 -3.49 -28.27 13.14
N ALA A 235 -4.38 -28.45 12.18
CA ALA A 235 -5.07 -27.33 11.57
C ALA A 235 -6.00 -26.65 12.59
N PRO A 236 -6.12 -25.31 12.60
CA PRO A 236 -7.12 -24.63 13.41
C PRO A 236 -8.52 -25.16 13.12
N GLY A 237 -9.31 -25.41 14.16
CA GLY A 237 -10.68 -25.93 14.01
C GLY A 237 -10.80 -27.40 13.62
N ALA A 238 -9.69 -28.17 13.56
CA ALA A 238 -9.73 -29.58 13.18
C ALA A 238 -10.58 -30.42 14.15
N GLY A 239 -11.68 -31.02 13.62
CA GLY A 239 -12.64 -31.82 14.40
C GLY A 239 -13.64 -30.99 15.21
N VAL A 240 -13.68 -29.68 14.99
CA VAL A 240 -14.72 -28.78 15.53
C VAL A 240 -15.84 -28.67 14.50
N ASP A 241 -17.07 -28.81 14.95
CA ASP A 241 -18.26 -28.58 14.11
C ASP A 241 -18.47 -27.07 13.99
N ASP A 242 -17.78 -26.48 13.05
CA ASP A 242 -17.85 -25.05 12.72
C ASP A 242 -18.18 -24.84 11.23
N SER A 243 -18.27 -23.58 10.82
CA SER A 243 -18.60 -23.21 9.43
C SER A 243 -17.61 -23.74 8.38
N TRP A 244 -16.45 -24.24 8.80
CA TRP A 244 -15.38 -24.67 7.88
C TRP A 244 -15.27 -26.20 7.75
N ASP A 245 -15.91 -26.95 8.64
CA ASP A 245 -15.94 -28.43 8.63
C ASP A 245 -14.57 -29.07 8.36
N VAL A 246 -13.56 -28.62 9.13
CA VAL A 246 -12.19 -29.15 9.01
C VAL A 246 -12.14 -30.54 9.63
N PRO A 247 -11.83 -31.62 8.87
CA PRO A 247 -11.84 -32.97 9.40
C PRO A 247 -10.88 -33.14 10.58
N ALA A 248 -11.29 -33.94 11.57
CA ALA A 248 -10.45 -34.32 12.70
C ALA A 248 -9.16 -34.97 12.20
N GLY A 249 -8.02 -34.63 12.83
CA GLY A 249 -6.70 -35.13 12.44
C GLY A 249 -6.11 -34.46 11.20
N SER A 250 -6.73 -33.38 10.70
CA SER A 250 -6.15 -32.55 9.65
C SER A 250 -4.92 -31.81 10.19
N VAL A 251 -3.86 -31.82 9.40
CA VAL A 251 -2.65 -31.03 9.64
C VAL A 251 -2.46 -30.05 8.49
N MET A 252 -1.77 -28.97 8.77
CA MET A 252 -1.48 -27.98 7.76
C MET A 252 -0.21 -28.33 7.01
N GLN A 253 -0.27 -28.26 5.69
CA GLN A 253 0.89 -28.07 4.84
C GLN A 253 0.95 -26.61 4.43
N GLN A 254 2.10 -26.01 4.61
CA GLN A 254 2.29 -24.63 4.20
C GLN A 254 2.60 -24.58 2.71
N ASP A 255 1.75 -23.95 1.93
CA ASP A 255 2.11 -23.32 0.67
C ASP A 255 2.38 -21.85 0.98
N ALA A 256 3.62 -21.41 0.82
CA ALA A 256 4.11 -20.09 1.27
C ALA A 256 3.59 -18.91 0.41
N PHE A 257 2.31 -18.87 0.09
CA PHE A 257 1.73 -17.79 -0.70
C PHE A 257 0.90 -16.83 0.17
N GLY A 258 1.12 -15.52 -0.05
CA GLY A 258 0.31 -14.48 0.58
C GLY A 258 0.54 -14.37 2.08
N LEU A 259 1.78 -14.10 2.49
CA LEU A 259 2.10 -13.75 3.87
C LEU A 259 1.81 -12.27 4.09
N PHE A 260 1.00 -11.92 5.08
CA PHE A 260 0.63 -10.54 5.40
C PHE A 260 0.76 -10.27 6.89
N LYS A 261 1.22 -9.06 7.23
CA LYS A 261 1.34 -8.60 8.61
C LYS A 261 0.87 -7.16 8.72
N ASN A 262 0.07 -6.89 9.75
CA ASN A 262 -0.31 -5.53 10.13
C ASN A 262 -0.34 -5.43 11.65
N GLY A 263 0.59 -4.69 12.24
CA GLY A 263 0.79 -4.70 13.69
C GLY A 263 1.09 -6.11 14.20
N ASN A 264 0.32 -6.59 15.17
CA ASN A 264 0.41 -7.97 15.69
C ASN A 264 -0.42 -8.98 14.88
N MET A 265 -1.18 -8.51 13.90
CA MET A 265 -2.03 -9.36 13.07
C MET A 265 -1.23 -9.98 11.94
N VAL A 266 -1.55 -11.22 11.59
CA VAL A 266 -0.92 -11.96 10.51
C VAL A 266 -1.96 -12.67 9.66
N GLY A 267 -1.65 -12.88 8.37
CA GLY A 267 -2.48 -13.66 7.46
C GLY A 267 -1.64 -14.44 6.46
N PHE A 268 -2.07 -15.62 6.10
CA PHE A 268 -1.41 -16.46 5.10
C PHE A 268 -2.36 -17.54 4.56
N SER A 269 -1.99 -18.16 3.46
CA SER A 269 -2.69 -19.33 2.91
C SER A 269 -1.95 -20.63 3.23
N GLY A 270 -2.68 -21.73 3.28
CA GLY A 270 -2.15 -23.06 3.51
C GLY A 270 -2.98 -24.15 2.85
N THR A 271 -2.48 -25.36 2.89
CA THR A 271 -3.16 -26.54 2.39
C THR A 271 -3.38 -27.52 3.55
N LEU A 272 -4.57 -28.11 3.64
CA LEU A 272 -4.88 -29.16 4.59
C LEU A 272 -4.38 -30.52 4.08
N LEU A 273 -3.89 -31.35 4.98
CA LEU A 273 -3.62 -32.75 4.72
C LEU A 273 -4.19 -33.58 5.88
N ASN A 274 -4.88 -34.66 5.61
CA ASN A 274 -5.40 -35.54 6.66
C ASN A 274 -4.55 -36.80 6.77
N THR A 275 -4.16 -37.17 8.01
CA THR A 275 -3.38 -38.37 8.32
C THR A 275 -4.16 -39.66 8.24
N GLY A 276 -5.49 -39.64 8.29
CA GLY A 276 -6.35 -40.81 8.36
C GLY A 276 -7.53 -40.84 7.39
N GLY A 277 -7.66 -39.85 6.54
CA GLY A 277 -8.78 -39.71 5.59
C GLY A 277 -8.43 -38.71 4.49
N THR A 278 -9.26 -38.65 3.49
CA THR A 278 -9.03 -37.76 2.37
C THR A 278 -9.65 -36.41 2.65
N VAL A 279 -8.85 -35.37 2.92
CA VAL A 279 -9.23 -34.02 2.53
C VAL A 279 -9.18 -34.02 1.01
N PRO A 280 -10.32 -33.85 0.30
CA PRO A 280 -10.29 -33.80 -1.17
C PRO A 280 -9.43 -32.61 -1.60
N THR A 281 -8.70 -32.74 -2.70
CA THR A 281 -7.93 -31.63 -3.29
C THR A 281 -8.81 -30.45 -3.70
N SER A 282 -10.11 -30.67 -3.82
CA SER A 282 -11.16 -29.67 -4.07
C SER A 282 -11.64 -28.96 -2.80
N ALA A 283 -11.05 -29.21 -1.64
CA ALA A 283 -11.42 -28.58 -0.37
C ALA A 283 -10.22 -28.49 0.59
N ASP A 284 -9.00 -28.50 0.05
CA ASP A 284 -7.78 -28.55 0.85
C ASP A 284 -7.15 -27.16 1.08
N LYS A 285 -7.53 -26.14 0.30
CA LYS A 285 -7.00 -24.78 0.46
C LYS A 285 -7.71 -24.04 1.59
N VAL A 286 -6.92 -23.46 2.47
CA VAL A 286 -7.39 -22.63 3.59
C VAL A 286 -6.65 -21.31 3.63
N TYR A 287 -7.35 -20.30 4.11
CA TYR A 287 -6.82 -18.97 4.33
C TYR A 287 -6.97 -18.66 5.82
N LEU A 288 -5.87 -18.27 6.42
CA LEU A 288 -5.73 -18.12 7.86
C LEU A 288 -5.43 -16.68 8.23
N VAL A 289 -5.94 -16.27 9.36
CA VAL A 289 -5.67 -14.96 9.94
C VAL A 289 -5.59 -15.09 11.46
N ASP A 290 -4.69 -14.33 12.07
CA ASP A 290 -4.70 -14.01 13.49
C ASP A 290 -4.84 -12.49 13.62
N THR A 291 -5.97 -12.05 14.12
CA THR A 291 -6.28 -10.64 14.38
C THR A 291 -6.21 -10.29 15.87
N GLY A 292 -5.45 -11.08 16.65
CA GLY A 292 -5.24 -10.91 18.08
C GLY A 292 -6.04 -11.88 18.96
N THR A 293 -6.82 -12.77 18.38
CA THR A 293 -7.62 -13.80 19.09
C THR A 293 -7.09 -15.22 18.92
N GLY A 294 -5.96 -15.38 18.22
CA GLY A 294 -5.38 -16.64 17.81
C GLY A 294 -5.61 -16.96 16.34
N LEU A 295 -4.80 -17.87 15.83
CA LEU A 295 -4.86 -18.28 14.43
C LEU A 295 -6.15 -19.02 14.12
N ARG A 296 -6.91 -18.54 13.12
CA ARG A 296 -8.18 -19.11 12.67
C ARG A 296 -8.24 -19.19 11.15
N ILE A 297 -9.05 -20.13 10.65
CA ILE A 297 -9.43 -20.14 9.24
C ILE A 297 -10.52 -19.07 9.04
N PHE A 298 -10.36 -18.21 8.02
CA PHE A 298 -11.41 -17.30 7.61
C PHE A 298 -11.99 -17.63 6.23
N ALA A 299 -11.33 -18.47 5.44
CA ALA A 299 -11.88 -18.98 4.20
C ALA A 299 -11.34 -20.39 3.91
N ARG A 300 -12.20 -21.26 3.41
CA ARG A 300 -11.85 -22.60 2.95
C ARG A 300 -12.49 -22.87 1.60
N GLU A 301 -11.71 -23.47 0.72
CA GLU A 301 -12.20 -23.97 -0.57
C GLU A 301 -13.43 -24.86 -0.43
N ALA A 302 -14.39 -24.73 -1.33
CA ALA A 302 -15.66 -25.44 -1.39
C ALA A 302 -16.61 -25.28 -0.18
N SER A 303 -16.21 -24.53 0.87
CA SER A 303 -17.06 -24.33 2.06
C SER A 303 -18.03 -23.17 1.88
N GLU A 304 -19.20 -23.27 2.51
CA GLU A 304 -20.21 -22.20 2.50
C GLU A 304 -19.69 -20.95 3.22
N ILE A 305 -20.00 -19.79 2.66
CA ILE A 305 -19.61 -18.50 3.26
C ILE A 305 -20.61 -18.16 4.36
N PRO A 306 -20.16 -17.96 5.61
CA PRO A 306 -21.06 -17.62 6.71
C PRO A 306 -21.94 -16.40 6.39
N GLY A 307 -23.25 -16.53 6.58
CA GLY A 307 -24.24 -15.50 6.27
C GLY A 307 -24.72 -15.45 4.81
N PHE A 308 -24.22 -16.34 3.93
CA PHE A 308 -24.62 -16.42 2.52
C PHE A 308 -25.05 -17.85 2.15
N PRO A 309 -26.25 -18.28 2.56
CA PRO A 309 -26.71 -19.65 2.35
C PRO A 309 -26.63 -20.10 0.88
N GLY A 310 -26.00 -21.26 0.67
CA GLY A 310 -25.81 -21.85 -0.64
C GLY A 310 -24.69 -21.23 -1.49
N ILE A 311 -24.03 -20.15 -1.04
CA ILE A 311 -22.86 -19.57 -1.71
C ILE A 311 -21.61 -20.11 -1.03
N THR A 312 -20.71 -20.68 -1.83
CA THR A 312 -19.44 -21.25 -1.34
C THR A 312 -18.25 -20.49 -1.89
N PHE A 313 -17.10 -20.61 -1.25
CA PHE A 313 -15.82 -20.36 -1.94
C PHE A 313 -15.68 -21.41 -3.04
N LYS A 314 -15.27 -20.97 -4.23
CA LYS A 314 -15.21 -21.88 -5.38
C LYS A 314 -14.19 -22.98 -5.17
N ASP A 315 -14.49 -24.17 -5.68
CA ASP A 315 -13.56 -25.28 -5.83
C ASP A 315 -12.52 -24.96 -6.91
N THR A 316 -11.46 -24.27 -6.53
CA THR A 316 -10.31 -23.91 -7.38
C THR A 316 -9.07 -23.75 -6.52
N SER A 317 -7.90 -23.87 -7.12
CA SER A 317 -6.61 -23.75 -6.41
C SER A 317 -6.38 -22.39 -5.72
N SER A 318 -7.22 -21.38 -5.98
CA SER A 318 -7.12 -20.04 -5.39
C SER A 318 -8.48 -19.34 -5.35
N PRO A 319 -9.43 -19.81 -4.51
CA PRO A 319 -10.76 -19.18 -4.40
C PRO A 319 -10.70 -17.79 -3.77
N VAL A 320 -9.62 -17.46 -3.07
CA VAL A 320 -9.37 -16.16 -2.46
C VAL A 320 -8.08 -15.57 -3.03
N SER A 321 -8.15 -14.34 -3.47
CA SER A 321 -6.99 -13.53 -3.82
C SER A 321 -6.86 -12.38 -2.83
N TRP A 322 -5.71 -12.28 -2.21
CA TRP A 322 -5.39 -11.20 -1.31
C TRP A 322 -5.28 -9.87 -2.07
N GLY A 323 -5.83 -8.81 -1.49
CA GLY A 323 -5.53 -7.44 -1.92
C GLY A 323 -4.12 -7.02 -1.52
N ASN A 324 -3.75 -5.82 -1.89
CA ASN A 324 -2.41 -5.29 -1.55
C ASN A 324 -2.21 -5.04 -0.05
N HIS A 325 -3.28 -4.76 0.69
CA HIS A 325 -3.30 -4.56 2.13
C HIS A 325 -4.53 -5.27 2.72
N PRO A 326 -4.49 -6.60 2.81
CA PRO A 326 -5.70 -7.36 3.12
C PRO A 326 -6.15 -7.22 4.57
N ILE A 327 -5.26 -6.93 5.52
CA ILE A 327 -5.59 -6.81 6.95
C ILE A 327 -5.57 -5.34 7.34
N ARG A 328 -6.71 -4.81 7.75
CA ARG A 328 -6.89 -3.45 8.22
C ARG A 328 -6.49 -3.30 9.69
N ASN A 329 -6.30 -2.06 10.15
CA ASN A 329 -5.94 -1.76 11.55
C ASN A 329 -7.03 -2.19 12.56
N ASP A 330 -8.29 -2.30 12.14
CA ASP A 330 -9.42 -2.76 12.93
C ASP A 330 -9.61 -4.30 12.90
N GLY A 331 -8.68 -5.02 12.28
CA GLY A 331 -8.71 -6.48 12.14
C GLY A 331 -9.61 -7.00 11.03
N ALA A 332 -10.26 -6.14 10.27
CA ALA A 332 -11.04 -6.58 9.11
C ALA A 332 -10.12 -7.05 7.97
N VAL A 333 -10.55 -8.08 7.25
CA VAL A 333 -9.81 -8.70 6.14
C VAL A 333 -10.52 -8.41 4.83
N LEU A 334 -9.82 -7.70 3.93
CA LEU A 334 -10.31 -7.35 2.58
C LEU A 334 -9.70 -8.30 1.54
N PHE A 335 -10.51 -8.94 0.73
CA PHE A 335 -10.07 -9.92 -0.25
C PHE A 335 -11.00 -10.03 -1.46
N LEU A 336 -10.49 -10.53 -2.57
CA LEU A 336 -11.28 -10.93 -3.72
C LEU A 336 -11.67 -12.40 -3.57
N ALA A 337 -12.96 -12.71 -3.59
CA ALA A 337 -13.49 -14.07 -3.58
C ALA A 337 -13.94 -14.50 -4.98
N THR A 338 -13.62 -15.73 -5.36
CA THR A 338 -14.28 -16.46 -6.43
C THR A 338 -15.31 -17.40 -5.80
N LEU A 339 -16.53 -17.35 -6.29
CA LEU A 339 -17.69 -17.97 -5.67
C LEU A 339 -18.16 -19.20 -6.43
N GLY A 340 -18.73 -20.14 -5.69
CA GLY A 340 -19.40 -21.34 -6.16
C GLY A 340 -20.80 -21.49 -5.55
N GLY A 341 -21.42 -22.64 -5.76
CA GLY A 341 -22.77 -22.92 -5.22
C GLY A 341 -23.87 -22.15 -5.94
N ALA A 342 -24.74 -21.47 -5.20
CA ALA A 342 -25.91 -20.75 -5.71
C ALA A 342 -25.54 -19.41 -6.39
N VAL A 343 -24.63 -19.44 -7.36
CA VAL A 343 -24.23 -18.31 -8.19
C VAL A 343 -24.35 -18.65 -9.67
N THR A 344 -24.52 -17.63 -10.51
CA THR A 344 -24.51 -17.78 -11.96
C THR A 344 -23.10 -17.54 -12.47
N PRO A 345 -22.42 -18.56 -13.03
CA PRO A 345 -21.07 -18.43 -13.53
C PRO A 345 -20.94 -17.25 -14.51
N THR A 346 -19.86 -16.51 -14.38
CA THR A 346 -19.53 -15.31 -15.18
C THR A 346 -20.46 -14.11 -15.00
N VAL A 347 -21.56 -14.25 -14.24
CA VAL A 347 -22.51 -13.15 -13.99
C VAL A 347 -22.35 -12.57 -12.59
N ASP A 348 -22.33 -13.42 -11.54
CA ASP A 348 -22.27 -12.98 -10.14
C ASP A 348 -21.35 -13.86 -9.27
N ASP A 349 -20.40 -14.56 -9.89
CA ASP A 349 -19.53 -15.58 -9.30
C ASP A 349 -18.22 -15.04 -8.69
N SER A 350 -18.12 -13.75 -8.42
CA SER A 350 -16.94 -13.16 -7.74
C SER A 350 -17.28 -11.83 -7.08
N GLY A 351 -16.42 -11.39 -6.14
CA GLY A 351 -16.59 -10.08 -5.52
C GLY A 351 -15.47 -9.74 -4.56
N ILE A 352 -15.28 -8.44 -4.31
CA ILE A 352 -14.47 -7.95 -3.20
C ILE A 352 -15.31 -8.12 -1.94
N MET A 353 -14.77 -8.82 -0.97
CA MET A 353 -15.40 -9.10 0.31
C MET A 353 -14.61 -8.50 1.46
N LEU A 354 -15.31 -8.18 2.52
CA LEU A 354 -14.77 -7.83 3.82
C LEU A 354 -15.22 -8.88 4.84
N GLU A 355 -14.27 -9.44 5.56
CA GLU A 355 -14.52 -10.28 6.73
C GLU A 355 -14.08 -9.53 7.98
N GLN A 356 -14.93 -9.51 9.00
CA GLN A 356 -14.61 -8.99 10.32
C GLN A 356 -15.24 -9.85 11.40
N ASN A 357 -14.40 -10.49 12.23
CA ASN A 357 -14.84 -11.33 13.35
C ASN A 357 -15.85 -12.41 12.95
N GLY A 358 -15.67 -13.06 11.81
CA GLY A 358 -16.56 -14.11 11.29
C GLY A 358 -17.79 -13.58 10.54
N THR A 359 -17.97 -12.27 10.44
CA THR A 359 -19.04 -11.66 9.65
C THR A 359 -18.52 -11.28 8.27
N TYR A 360 -19.23 -11.68 7.22
CA TYR A 360 -18.86 -11.44 5.83
C TYR A 360 -19.81 -10.44 5.18
N SER A 361 -19.28 -9.59 4.33
CA SER A 361 -20.07 -8.68 3.51
C SER A 361 -19.42 -8.48 2.14
N PHE A 362 -20.26 -8.31 1.10
CA PHE A 362 -19.75 -7.86 -0.20
C PHE A 362 -19.49 -6.35 -0.17
N VAL A 363 -18.28 -5.99 -0.53
CA VAL A 363 -17.91 -4.60 -0.83
C VAL A 363 -18.30 -4.25 -2.26
N LEU A 364 -17.99 -5.16 -3.20
CA LEU A 364 -18.43 -5.12 -4.59
C LEU A 364 -18.69 -6.55 -5.06
N ARG A 365 -19.81 -6.77 -5.77
CA ARG A 365 -20.11 -8.07 -6.35
C ARG A 365 -20.20 -7.98 -7.86
N ARG A 366 -19.71 -8.97 -8.57
CA ARG A 366 -19.86 -9.12 -10.01
C ARG A 366 -21.35 -9.02 -10.39
N GLY A 367 -21.64 -8.34 -11.51
CA GLY A 367 -23.02 -8.06 -11.93
C GLY A 367 -23.64 -6.81 -11.32
N GLU A 368 -22.95 -6.17 -10.38
CA GLU A 368 -23.46 -4.98 -9.70
C GLU A 368 -23.38 -3.74 -10.58
N SER A 369 -24.44 -2.91 -10.55
CA SER A 369 -24.44 -1.62 -11.25
C SER A 369 -23.58 -0.60 -10.51
N ILE A 370 -22.82 0.18 -11.26
CA ILE A 370 -21.99 1.25 -10.72
C ILE A 370 -22.58 2.60 -11.12
N PRO A 371 -22.95 3.48 -10.16
CA PRO A 371 -23.39 4.83 -10.46
C PRO A 371 -22.37 5.59 -11.32
N GLY A 372 -22.85 6.26 -12.37
CA GLY A 372 -22.02 6.91 -13.38
C GLY A 372 -21.76 6.04 -14.63
N ILE A 373 -22.07 4.75 -14.61
CA ILE A 373 -22.08 3.88 -15.77
C ILE A 373 -23.51 3.81 -16.32
N ASN A 374 -23.77 4.54 -17.40
CA ASN A 374 -25.12 4.76 -17.93
C ASN A 374 -25.40 4.00 -19.24
N ASP A 375 -24.48 3.18 -19.73
CA ASP A 375 -24.58 2.39 -20.95
C ASP A 375 -25.05 0.93 -20.72
N GLY A 376 -25.51 0.64 -19.49
CA GLY A 376 -26.04 -0.66 -19.11
C GLY A 376 -24.98 -1.70 -18.76
N LEU A 377 -23.69 -1.36 -18.79
CA LEU A 377 -22.63 -2.23 -18.33
C LEU A 377 -22.63 -2.34 -16.81
N VAL A 378 -22.16 -3.49 -16.31
CA VAL A 378 -22.08 -3.81 -14.89
C VAL A 378 -20.66 -4.18 -14.50
N TYR A 379 -20.37 -4.15 -13.20
CA TYR A 379 -19.07 -4.55 -12.67
C TYR A 379 -18.77 -6.02 -12.96
N SER A 380 -17.59 -6.30 -13.49
CA SER A 380 -17.11 -7.66 -13.76
C SER A 380 -16.20 -8.16 -12.65
N THR A 381 -15.00 -7.62 -12.57
CA THR A 381 -13.97 -8.04 -11.61
C THR A 381 -13.00 -6.88 -11.39
N PRO A 382 -12.38 -6.75 -10.21
CA PRO A 382 -11.22 -5.90 -10.10
C PRO A 382 -10.03 -6.56 -10.82
N ASN A 383 -9.07 -5.76 -11.22
CA ASN A 383 -7.75 -6.29 -11.44
C ASN A 383 -7.19 -6.76 -10.08
N THR A 384 -6.72 -8.00 -9.99
CA THR A 384 -6.41 -8.72 -8.73
C THR A 384 -5.43 -8.00 -7.78
N SER A 385 -4.68 -7.03 -8.26
CA SER A 385 -3.72 -6.24 -7.46
C SER A 385 -4.05 -4.74 -7.38
N SER A 386 -5.23 -4.31 -7.83
CA SER A 386 -5.56 -2.89 -7.97
C SER A 386 -6.81 -2.50 -7.19
N PHE A 387 -6.90 -2.92 -5.93
CA PHE A 387 -7.88 -2.41 -4.98
C PHE A 387 -7.22 -2.19 -3.61
N LEU A 388 -7.59 -1.11 -2.95
CA LEU A 388 -7.02 -0.68 -1.68
C LEU A 388 -8.05 0.09 -0.87
N MET A 389 -8.15 -0.22 0.42
CA MET A 389 -9.06 0.44 1.34
C MET A 389 -8.27 1.09 2.47
N ASN A 390 -8.55 2.36 2.76
CA ASN A 390 -7.92 3.08 3.86
C ASN A 390 -8.61 2.79 5.21
N ALA A 391 -8.12 3.40 6.28
CA ALA A 391 -8.65 3.23 7.62
C ALA A 391 -10.12 3.69 7.77
N SER A 392 -10.54 4.73 7.05
CA SER A 392 -11.93 5.22 7.06
C SER A 392 -12.91 4.36 6.24
N GLY A 393 -12.42 3.32 5.53
CA GLY A 393 -13.25 2.45 4.70
C GLY A 393 -13.47 2.97 3.28
N LEU A 394 -12.73 3.98 2.84
CA LEU A 394 -12.70 4.36 1.44
C LEU A 394 -11.91 3.32 0.64
N LEU A 395 -12.61 2.56 -0.19
CA LEU A 395 -12.04 1.66 -1.19
C LEU A 395 -11.84 2.41 -2.49
N CYS A 396 -10.63 2.36 -3.06
CA CYS A 396 -10.37 2.71 -4.44
C CYS A 396 -9.94 1.46 -5.21
N TYR A 397 -10.43 1.31 -6.43
CA TYR A 397 -10.19 0.10 -7.20
C TYR A 397 -10.21 0.36 -8.70
N GLN A 398 -9.42 -0.42 -9.43
CA GLN A 398 -9.58 -0.53 -10.87
C GLN A 398 -10.56 -1.65 -11.17
N GLY A 399 -11.61 -1.33 -11.91
CA GLY A 399 -12.66 -2.25 -12.31
C GLY A 399 -12.68 -2.51 -13.81
N ILE A 400 -13.17 -3.70 -14.15
CA ILE A 400 -13.53 -4.07 -15.52
C ILE A 400 -15.06 -4.13 -15.58
N LEU A 401 -15.63 -3.67 -16.68
CA LEU A 401 -17.06 -3.72 -16.96
C LEU A 401 -17.38 -4.87 -17.93
N MET A 402 -18.57 -5.40 -17.82
CA MET A 402 -19.11 -6.44 -18.69
C MET A 402 -20.58 -6.17 -19.03
N ASN A 403 -21.11 -6.87 -20.01
CA ASN A 403 -22.56 -6.92 -20.23
C ASN A 403 -23.27 -7.66 -19.08
N PRO A 404 -24.53 -7.36 -18.79
CA PRO A 404 -25.28 -8.03 -17.72
C PRO A 404 -25.43 -9.55 -17.89
N ASP A 405 -25.25 -10.07 -19.10
CA ASP A 405 -25.25 -11.51 -19.41
C ASP A 405 -23.91 -12.20 -19.13
N GLY A 406 -22.91 -11.47 -18.62
CA GLY A 406 -21.58 -11.97 -18.30
C GLY A 406 -20.60 -11.95 -19.48
N THR A 407 -21.00 -11.48 -20.64
CA THR A 407 -20.10 -11.35 -21.78
C THR A 407 -19.21 -10.09 -21.66
N ALA A 408 -18.03 -10.13 -22.27
CA ALA A 408 -17.11 -9.01 -22.24
C ALA A 408 -17.69 -7.76 -22.94
N ALA A 409 -17.50 -6.58 -22.35
CA ALA A 409 -17.82 -5.32 -23.01
C ALA A 409 -16.87 -5.07 -24.19
N ALA A 410 -17.40 -4.59 -25.31
CA ALA A 410 -16.64 -4.40 -26.55
C ALA A 410 -15.65 -3.21 -26.47
N THR A 411 -16.01 -2.15 -25.76
CA THR A 411 -15.23 -0.91 -25.66
C THR A 411 -15.42 -0.25 -24.29
N ASN A 412 -14.52 0.65 -23.91
CA ASN A 412 -14.60 1.46 -22.69
C ASN A 412 -14.90 0.63 -21.43
N SER A 413 -14.29 -0.56 -21.38
CA SER A 413 -14.57 -1.57 -20.36
C SER A 413 -13.78 -1.39 -19.08
N THR A 414 -12.84 -0.44 -19.01
CA THR A 414 -12.01 -0.25 -17.83
C THR A 414 -12.28 1.09 -17.16
N TYR A 415 -12.26 1.11 -15.84
CA TYR A 415 -12.50 2.31 -15.05
C TYR A 415 -11.76 2.24 -13.71
N VAL A 416 -11.56 3.38 -13.08
CA VAL A 416 -11.20 3.50 -11.67
C VAL A 416 -12.43 3.97 -10.92
N GLY A 417 -12.78 3.27 -9.86
CA GLY A 417 -13.94 3.55 -9.04
C GLY A 417 -13.60 3.66 -7.57
N TYR A 418 -14.56 4.13 -6.80
CA TYR A 418 -14.48 4.21 -5.35
C TYR A 418 -15.74 3.62 -4.69
N ARG A 419 -15.61 3.22 -3.43
CA ARG A 419 -16.72 2.90 -2.53
C ARG A 419 -16.36 3.35 -1.11
N LYS A 420 -17.28 4.05 -0.46
CA LYS A 420 -17.15 4.49 0.93
C LYS A 420 -17.70 3.46 1.91
N ALA A 421 -17.40 3.64 3.19
CA ALA A 421 -17.89 2.78 4.26
C ALA A 421 -19.43 2.74 4.34
N ASP A 422 -20.10 3.85 4.04
CA ASP A 422 -21.57 3.96 4.01
C ASP A 422 -22.23 3.26 2.81
N GLY A 423 -21.44 2.68 1.91
CA GLY A 423 -21.89 2.02 0.70
C GLY A 423 -21.99 2.93 -0.54
N THR A 424 -21.83 4.23 -0.40
CA THR A 424 -21.75 5.16 -1.55
C THR A 424 -20.61 4.76 -2.46
N LYS A 425 -20.87 4.64 -3.75
CA LYS A 425 -19.89 4.22 -4.76
C LYS A 425 -20.07 5.00 -6.05
N GLY A 426 -19.03 5.04 -6.88
CA GLY A 426 -19.06 5.73 -8.17
C GLY A 426 -17.81 5.51 -9.00
N VAL A 427 -17.79 6.18 -10.15
CA VAL A 427 -16.68 6.21 -11.08
C VAL A 427 -15.84 7.46 -10.83
N ILE A 428 -14.53 7.28 -10.78
CA ILE A 428 -13.56 8.39 -10.76
C ILE A 428 -13.22 8.78 -12.20
N ILE A 429 -12.75 7.82 -12.99
CA ILE A 429 -12.48 7.96 -14.43
C ILE A 429 -12.81 6.65 -15.16
N ARG A 430 -13.13 6.77 -16.43
CA ARG A 430 -13.36 5.64 -17.33
C ARG A 430 -12.50 5.76 -18.59
N GLN A 431 -12.17 4.64 -19.19
CA GLN A 431 -11.57 4.60 -20.51
C GLN A 431 -12.43 5.39 -21.51
N GLY A 432 -11.80 6.28 -22.28
CA GLY A 432 -12.46 7.17 -23.22
C GLY A 432 -12.87 8.53 -22.66
N ASP A 433 -12.90 8.71 -21.32
CA ASP A 433 -13.17 10.01 -20.71
C ASP A 433 -12.09 11.03 -21.05
N ALA A 434 -12.46 12.31 -21.09
CA ALA A 434 -11.52 13.40 -21.28
C ALA A 434 -10.54 13.48 -20.10
N VAL A 435 -9.27 13.73 -20.40
CA VAL A 435 -8.24 13.90 -19.36
C VAL A 435 -8.37 15.31 -18.76
N PRO A 436 -8.54 15.45 -17.43
CA PRO A 436 -8.67 16.76 -16.78
C PRO A 436 -7.49 17.68 -17.12
N GLY A 437 -7.78 18.91 -17.53
CA GLY A 437 -6.78 19.93 -17.83
C GLY A 437 -5.94 19.70 -19.10
N VAL A 438 -6.20 18.65 -19.91
CA VAL A 438 -5.46 18.40 -21.17
C VAL A 438 -6.41 18.34 -22.36
N ALA A 439 -6.53 19.46 -23.06
CA ALA A 439 -7.42 19.57 -24.21
C ALA A 439 -7.11 18.53 -25.30
N GLY A 440 -8.14 17.83 -25.79
CA GLY A 440 -8.02 16.82 -26.85
C GLY A 440 -7.34 15.51 -26.43
N ALA A 441 -7.14 15.27 -25.14
CA ALA A 441 -6.66 14.00 -24.61
C ALA A 441 -7.80 13.19 -24.01
N THR A 442 -7.72 11.87 -24.13
CA THR A 442 -8.63 10.91 -23.49
C THR A 442 -7.85 9.82 -22.79
N PHE A 443 -8.44 9.25 -21.74
CA PHE A 443 -7.88 8.08 -21.08
C PHE A 443 -7.91 6.88 -22.02
N ALA A 444 -6.76 6.24 -22.19
CA ALA A 444 -6.62 4.99 -22.91
C ALA A 444 -7.06 3.82 -22.03
N SER A 445 -6.71 2.59 -22.38
CA SER A 445 -6.97 1.44 -21.51
C SER A 445 -6.37 1.67 -20.12
N LEU A 446 -7.18 1.46 -19.08
CA LEU A 446 -6.77 1.43 -17.68
C LEU A 446 -6.37 0.01 -17.25
N ASN A 447 -6.20 -0.92 -18.22
CA ASN A 447 -5.76 -2.29 -17.99
C ASN A 447 -4.25 -2.38 -17.76
N GLY A 448 -3.88 -3.15 -16.78
CA GLY A 448 -2.50 -3.52 -16.46
C GLY A 448 -1.77 -2.48 -15.61
N SER A 449 -1.10 -2.92 -14.57
CA SER A 449 -0.20 -2.17 -13.67
C SER A 449 -0.65 -0.77 -13.21
N THR A 450 -1.96 -0.57 -13.06
CA THR A 450 -2.45 0.65 -12.41
C THR A 450 -2.12 0.55 -10.92
N SER A 451 -1.03 1.17 -10.52
CA SER A 451 -0.75 1.35 -9.10
C SER A 451 -1.81 2.25 -8.49
N ILE A 452 -2.38 1.83 -7.36
CA ILE A 452 -3.33 2.63 -6.58
C ILE A 452 -2.75 2.86 -5.20
N CYS A 453 -2.82 4.09 -4.74
CA CYS A 453 -2.51 4.51 -3.38
C CYS A 453 -3.74 5.22 -2.81
N VAL A 454 -4.02 5.01 -1.52
CA VAL A 454 -5.11 5.71 -0.82
C VAL A 454 -4.57 6.21 0.51
N SER A 455 -4.69 7.51 0.77
CA SER A 455 -4.33 8.11 2.07
C SER A 455 -5.49 7.99 3.07
N ASP A 456 -5.20 8.13 4.35
CA ASP A 456 -6.25 8.21 5.38
C ASP A 456 -7.02 9.53 5.30
N SER A 457 -6.40 10.58 4.74
CA SER A 457 -7.09 11.84 4.43
C SER A 457 -8.12 11.72 3.29
N GLY A 458 -8.25 10.55 2.63
CA GLY A 458 -9.28 10.31 1.62
C GLY A 458 -8.85 10.62 0.18
N VAL A 459 -7.56 10.84 -0.08
CA VAL A 459 -7.06 11.00 -1.45
C VAL A 459 -6.74 9.65 -2.07
N CYS A 460 -7.31 9.36 -3.22
CA CYS A 460 -6.97 8.25 -4.08
C CYS A 460 -5.98 8.72 -5.17
N VAL A 461 -4.86 8.05 -5.32
CA VAL A 461 -3.87 8.33 -6.37
C VAL A 461 -3.65 7.09 -7.21
N PHE A 462 -3.64 7.25 -8.52
CA PHE A 462 -3.43 6.12 -9.43
C PHE A 462 -2.72 6.56 -10.71
N SER A 463 -2.08 5.60 -11.38
CA SER A 463 -1.51 5.81 -12.71
C SER A 463 -2.54 5.50 -13.80
N ALA A 464 -2.53 6.27 -14.88
CA ALA A 464 -3.38 6.07 -16.04
C ALA A 464 -2.59 6.35 -17.33
N ASN A 465 -2.94 5.67 -18.42
CA ASN A 465 -2.44 6.00 -19.74
C ASN A 465 -3.44 6.90 -20.46
N ALA A 466 -2.93 7.88 -21.20
CA ALA A 466 -3.73 8.83 -21.96
C ALA A 466 -3.17 8.98 -23.38
N VAL A 467 -4.03 9.35 -24.33
CA VAL A 467 -3.69 9.58 -25.73
C VAL A 467 -4.31 10.89 -26.22
N GLY A 468 -3.70 11.49 -27.23
CA GLY A 468 -4.16 12.78 -27.76
C GLY A 468 -3.63 13.98 -26.96
N GLY A 469 -4.02 15.19 -27.37
CA GLY A 469 -3.55 16.43 -26.75
C GLY A 469 -2.02 16.48 -26.65
N SER A 470 -1.50 16.90 -25.49
CA SER A 470 -0.06 16.94 -25.22
C SER A 470 0.60 15.57 -25.06
N PHE A 471 -0.17 14.46 -24.91
CA PHE A 471 0.37 13.09 -24.92
C PHE A 471 0.70 12.57 -26.32
N GLY A 472 0.19 13.24 -27.37
CA GLY A 472 0.36 12.80 -28.76
C GLY A 472 -0.36 11.49 -29.10
N LYS A 473 -0.12 10.98 -30.31
CA LYS A 473 -0.79 9.75 -30.82
C LYS A 473 -0.26 8.48 -30.17
N LEU A 474 1.00 8.47 -29.73
CA LEU A 474 1.61 7.31 -29.09
C LEU A 474 1.20 7.17 -27.62
N GLY A 475 0.61 8.23 -27.05
CA GLY A 475 0.17 8.26 -25.67
C GLY A 475 1.31 8.47 -24.67
N GLY A 476 0.94 8.53 -23.41
CA GLY A 476 1.85 8.68 -22.27
C GLY A 476 1.17 8.33 -20.96
N SER A 477 1.95 8.29 -19.89
CA SER A 477 1.44 8.05 -18.54
C SER A 477 1.10 9.36 -17.84
N ALA A 478 0.08 9.30 -16.99
CA ALA A 478 -0.30 10.35 -16.07
C ALA A 478 -0.50 9.77 -14.67
N ILE A 479 -0.19 10.56 -13.65
CA ILE A 479 -0.54 10.30 -12.26
C ILE A 479 -1.74 11.20 -11.93
N ILE A 480 -2.80 10.57 -11.50
CA ILE A 480 -4.09 11.20 -11.21
C ILE A 480 -4.31 11.13 -9.71
N ALA A 481 -4.67 12.25 -9.10
CA ALA A 481 -5.27 12.28 -7.77
C ALA A 481 -6.78 12.49 -7.89
N TRP A 482 -7.50 11.92 -6.95
CA TRP A 482 -8.92 12.15 -6.77
C TRP A 482 -9.25 12.21 -5.28
N ASP A 483 -10.06 13.14 -4.93
CA ASP A 483 -10.81 13.19 -3.68
C ASP A 483 -12.21 13.73 -3.96
N GLU A 484 -13.09 13.63 -2.98
CA GLU A 484 -14.49 13.99 -3.17
C GLU A 484 -14.72 15.50 -3.41
N VAL A 485 -13.82 16.32 -2.88
CA VAL A 485 -13.94 17.79 -2.95
C VAL A 485 -13.39 18.33 -4.26
N ASN A 486 -12.19 17.91 -4.63
CA ASN A 486 -11.46 18.42 -5.79
C ASN A 486 -11.74 17.65 -7.08
N GLY A 487 -12.35 16.47 -6.98
CA GLY A 487 -12.52 15.58 -8.13
C GLY A 487 -11.19 15.02 -8.67
N ALA A 488 -11.22 14.51 -9.89
CA ALA A 488 -10.03 13.96 -10.55
C ALA A 488 -9.16 15.08 -11.13
N ARG A 489 -7.83 15.04 -10.85
CA ARG A 489 -6.84 16.00 -11.34
C ARG A 489 -5.51 15.35 -11.65
N ILE A 490 -4.79 15.91 -12.62
CA ILE A 490 -3.43 15.45 -12.95
C ILE A 490 -2.44 16.03 -11.96
N LEU A 491 -1.61 15.17 -11.36
CA LEU A 491 -0.46 15.57 -10.56
C LEU A 491 0.81 15.67 -11.41
N ALA A 492 1.00 14.71 -12.30
CA ALA A 492 2.18 14.61 -13.16
C ALA A 492 1.85 13.83 -14.43
N LYS A 493 2.53 14.14 -15.52
CA LYS A 493 2.36 13.42 -16.80
C LYS A 493 3.64 13.34 -17.60
N SER A 494 3.70 12.40 -18.53
CA SER A 494 4.78 12.33 -19.52
C SER A 494 4.92 13.66 -20.27
N GLY A 495 6.13 14.16 -20.35
CA GLY A 495 6.46 15.46 -20.93
C GLY A 495 6.67 16.58 -19.91
N ASP A 496 6.34 16.37 -18.63
CA ASP A 496 6.59 17.37 -17.59
C ASP A 496 8.10 17.55 -17.35
N THR A 497 8.52 18.79 -17.14
CA THR A 497 9.92 19.15 -16.95
C THR A 497 10.29 19.41 -15.48
N ASN A 498 9.31 19.41 -14.59
CA ASN A 498 9.47 19.79 -13.18
C ASN A 498 10.41 18.86 -12.40
N PHE A 499 10.59 17.63 -12.89
CA PHE A 499 11.32 16.58 -12.17
C PHE A 499 12.79 16.49 -12.60
N THR A 500 13.02 16.58 -13.88
CA THR A 500 14.33 16.26 -14.49
C THR A 500 15.01 17.46 -15.15
N GLY A 501 14.32 18.62 -15.16
CA GLY A 501 14.74 19.80 -15.92
C GLY A 501 14.55 19.67 -17.44
N THR A 502 14.30 18.45 -17.91
CA THR A 502 13.98 18.07 -19.30
C THR A 502 12.68 17.29 -19.30
N ALA A 503 12.12 16.98 -20.48
CA ALA A 503 10.84 16.28 -20.57
C ALA A 503 10.96 14.84 -20.04
N ALA A 504 10.35 14.55 -18.88
CA ALA A 504 10.31 13.22 -18.31
C ALA A 504 9.47 12.30 -19.21
N ASN A 505 10.06 11.23 -19.73
CA ASN A 505 9.36 10.27 -20.57
C ASN A 505 8.78 9.09 -19.77
N GLN A 506 9.18 8.94 -18.51
CA GLN A 506 8.64 7.94 -17.59
C GLN A 506 8.28 8.60 -16.26
N ILE A 507 7.04 8.43 -15.83
CA ILE A 507 6.59 8.79 -14.49
C ILE A 507 5.95 7.56 -13.87
N THR A 508 6.49 7.13 -12.74
CA THR A 508 6.08 5.88 -12.09
C THR A 508 5.53 6.20 -10.71
N LEU A 509 4.27 5.90 -10.52
CA LEU A 509 3.66 5.84 -9.20
C LEU A 509 4.18 4.60 -8.48
N ILE A 510 4.72 4.80 -7.29
CA ILE A 510 5.15 3.69 -6.44
C ILE A 510 3.92 3.24 -5.66
N GLY A 511 3.23 2.28 -6.20
CA GLY A 511 2.03 1.73 -5.58
C GLY A 511 2.26 0.29 -5.14
N SER A 512 1.52 -0.12 -4.16
CA SER A 512 1.06 -1.48 -3.88
C SER A 512 2.06 -2.59 -3.51
N THR A 513 3.36 -2.44 -3.61
CA THR A 513 4.30 -3.55 -3.37
C THR A 513 4.87 -3.62 -1.95
N GLY A 514 4.51 -2.70 -1.07
CA GLY A 514 4.97 -2.66 0.30
C GLY A 514 3.90 -2.19 1.27
N ASN A 515 3.91 -2.75 2.45
CA ASN A 515 3.12 -2.33 3.60
C ASN A 515 4.07 -1.74 4.63
N ASN A 516 3.77 -0.55 5.15
CA ASN A 516 4.56 0.12 6.17
C ASN A 516 4.21 -0.35 7.60
N GLY A 517 3.51 -1.47 7.73
CA GLY A 517 3.13 -2.04 9.03
C GLY A 517 1.95 -1.38 9.73
N ASN A 518 1.38 -0.34 9.13
CA ASN A 518 0.17 0.36 9.61
C ASN A 518 -1.05 0.11 8.71
N GLY A 519 -0.98 -0.85 7.79
CA GLY A 519 -2.02 -1.05 6.80
C GLY A 519 -2.01 0.00 5.68
N HIS A 520 -0.97 0.83 5.58
CA HIS A 520 -0.82 1.84 4.54
C HIS A 520 0.15 1.41 3.45
N ASN A 521 -0.07 1.93 2.27
CA ASN A 521 0.81 1.78 1.12
C ASN A 521 2.11 2.58 1.33
N THR A 522 3.23 2.05 0.88
CA THR A 522 4.54 2.73 0.96
C THR A 522 4.73 3.83 -0.09
N GLY A 523 3.78 4.06 -0.97
CA GLY A 523 3.80 5.13 -1.98
C GLY A 523 3.22 6.46 -1.50
N ILE A 524 2.36 6.42 -0.47
CA ILE A 524 1.71 7.60 0.09
C ILE A 524 1.67 7.50 1.62
N SER A 525 1.92 8.61 2.32
CA SER A 525 1.75 8.65 3.78
C SER A 525 0.27 8.75 4.18
N PRO A 526 -0.10 8.44 5.42
CA PRO A 526 -1.46 8.65 5.91
C PRO A 526 -1.95 10.10 5.74
N SER A 527 -1.05 11.07 5.90
CA SER A 527 -1.31 12.50 5.73
C SER A 527 -1.39 12.97 4.28
N GLY A 528 -1.20 12.08 3.29
CA GLY A 528 -1.31 12.42 1.88
C GLY A 528 -0.01 12.85 1.20
N LYS A 529 1.17 12.72 1.85
CA LYS A 529 2.44 12.97 1.15
C LYS A 529 2.77 11.79 0.23
N LEU A 530 2.79 12.05 -1.06
CA LEU A 530 3.04 11.08 -2.13
C LEU A 530 4.51 11.08 -2.53
N VAL A 531 5.06 9.92 -2.86
CA VAL A 531 6.37 9.77 -3.48
C VAL A 531 6.24 9.14 -4.87
N LEU A 532 7.00 9.65 -5.84
CA LEU A 532 7.10 9.08 -7.18
C LEU A 532 8.54 9.05 -7.68
N ARG A 533 8.73 8.32 -8.77
CA ARG A 533 9.96 8.33 -9.57
C ARG A 533 9.65 8.88 -10.96
N ALA A 534 10.41 9.86 -11.39
CA ALA A 534 10.40 10.38 -12.76
C ALA A 534 11.74 10.13 -13.44
N ALA A 535 11.72 9.94 -14.75
CA ALA A 535 12.93 9.74 -15.54
C ALA A 535 12.82 10.39 -16.92
N ASP A 536 13.91 11.01 -17.34
CA ASP A 536 14.24 11.26 -18.73
C ASP A 536 15.33 10.26 -19.14
N THR A 537 14.92 9.17 -19.74
CA THR A 537 15.83 8.07 -20.10
C THR A 537 16.77 8.46 -21.25
N ALA A 538 16.39 9.44 -22.09
CA ALA A 538 17.19 9.91 -23.20
C ALA A 538 18.42 10.71 -22.71
N ASN A 539 18.26 11.48 -21.64
CA ASN A 539 19.33 12.27 -21.03
C ASN A 539 19.92 11.60 -19.77
N ALA A 540 19.49 10.38 -19.45
CA ALA A 540 19.89 9.61 -18.26
C ALA A 540 19.70 10.37 -16.93
N VAL A 541 18.61 11.14 -16.80
CA VAL A 541 18.24 11.86 -15.59
C VAL A 541 17.10 11.15 -14.89
N TYR A 542 17.27 10.85 -13.61
CA TYR A 542 16.30 10.13 -12.78
C TYR A 542 16.07 10.88 -11.48
N THR A 543 14.82 11.09 -11.12
CA THR A 543 14.44 11.88 -9.93
C THR A 543 13.47 11.12 -9.06
N ILE A 544 13.67 11.18 -7.74
CA ILE A 544 12.65 10.87 -6.74
C ILE A 544 12.06 12.21 -6.29
N ALA A 545 10.76 12.34 -6.37
CA ALA A 545 10.04 13.56 -5.99
C ALA A 545 8.88 13.24 -5.05
N THR A 546 8.52 14.22 -4.23
CA THR A 546 7.36 14.16 -3.34
C THR A 546 6.44 15.36 -3.57
N ILE A 547 5.15 15.16 -3.26
CA ILE A 547 4.15 16.21 -3.22
C ILE A 547 3.27 15.99 -1.99
N GLN A 548 2.90 17.06 -1.29
CA GLN A 548 1.84 17.01 -0.30
C GLN A 548 0.51 17.16 -1.04
N LEU A 549 -0.35 16.18 -0.90
CA LEU A 549 -1.71 16.23 -1.43
C LEU A 549 -2.62 16.72 -0.30
N ASP A 550 -3.32 17.79 -0.57
CA ASP A 550 -4.47 18.15 0.22
C ASP A 550 -5.67 17.36 -0.35
N ALA A 551 -6.15 16.41 0.41
CA ALA A 551 -7.55 16.05 0.32
C ALA A 551 -8.25 17.34 0.64
N GLY A 552 -8.78 18.03 -0.38
CA GLY A 552 -9.53 19.22 -0.11
C GLY A 552 -10.38 18.90 1.09
N SER A 553 -10.07 19.49 2.21
CA SER A 553 -10.68 19.09 3.45
C SER A 553 -12.17 19.10 3.18
N SER A 554 -12.83 17.96 3.31
CA SER A 554 -14.24 17.94 3.62
C SER A 554 -14.42 18.50 5.05
N ASN A 555 -13.50 19.37 5.47
CA ASN A 555 -13.76 20.39 6.41
C ASN A 555 -14.68 21.37 5.70
N ALA A 556 -15.92 20.91 5.53
CA ALA A 556 -17.04 21.80 5.49
C ALA A 556 -16.95 22.82 6.64
N CYS A 557 -15.88 22.75 7.43
CA CYS A 557 -15.53 23.53 8.57
C CYS A 557 -14.02 23.74 8.71
N ALA A 558 -13.34 24.30 7.69
CA ALA A 558 -11.95 24.73 7.83
C ALA A 558 -11.75 25.71 9.01
N ALA A 559 -12.82 26.34 9.44
CA ALA A 559 -12.88 27.23 10.57
C ALA A 559 -13.17 26.56 11.92
N ASP A 560 -13.44 25.25 11.96
CA ASP A 560 -13.48 24.42 13.19
C ASP A 560 -12.05 24.03 13.55
N LEU A 561 -11.39 24.93 14.28
CA LEU A 561 -9.97 24.85 14.59
C LEU A 561 -9.65 23.92 15.75
N ASN A 562 -10.67 23.58 16.55
CA ASN A 562 -10.56 22.65 17.67
C ASN A 562 -11.11 21.25 17.34
N ALA A 563 -11.71 21.08 16.14
CA ALA A 563 -12.29 19.84 15.63
C ALA A 563 -13.43 19.27 16.50
N ASP A 564 -14.26 20.14 17.11
CA ASP A 564 -15.41 19.72 17.93
C ASP A 564 -16.71 19.56 17.12
N GLY A 565 -16.69 19.83 15.81
CA GLY A 565 -17.83 19.76 14.90
C GLY A 565 -18.67 21.03 14.84
N THR A 566 -18.20 22.15 15.44
CA THR A 566 -18.93 23.41 15.47
C THR A 566 -17.95 24.59 15.38
N VAL A 567 -18.13 25.50 14.44
CA VAL A 567 -17.37 26.76 14.44
C VAL A 567 -17.97 27.71 15.47
N GLY A 568 -17.22 28.00 16.52
CA GLY A 568 -17.71 28.71 17.70
C GLY A 568 -16.69 29.66 18.35
N ALA A 569 -16.98 30.01 19.58
CA ALA A 569 -16.13 30.91 20.35
C ALA A 569 -14.75 30.35 20.65
N ASP A 570 -14.64 29.02 20.76
CA ASP A 570 -13.38 28.34 21.06
C ASP A 570 -12.46 28.37 19.84
N ASP A 571 -13.00 28.24 18.61
CA ASP A 571 -12.25 28.39 17.36
C ASP A 571 -11.79 29.83 17.15
N LEU A 572 -12.65 30.77 17.46
CA LEU A 572 -12.29 32.19 17.45
C LEU A 572 -11.14 32.48 18.41
N ALA A 573 -11.13 31.86 19.59
CA ALA A 573 -10.03 32.00 20.53
C ALA A 573 -8.72 31.40 19.98
N VAL A 574 -8.78 30.26 19.29
CA VAL A 574 -7.62 29.66 18.61
C VAL A 574 -7.09 30.60 17.52
N LEU A 575 -7.96 31.13 16.67
CA LEU A 575 -7.58 32.08 15.62
C LEU A 575 -6.91 33.34 16.20
N LEU A 576 -7.52 33.94 17.22
CA LEU A 576 -7.00 35.16 17.85
C LEU A 576 -5.66 34.95 18.57
N ASN A 577 -5.42 33.76 19.11
CA ASN A 577 -4.11 33.39 19.68
C ASN A 577 -3.01 33.31 18.61
N GLY A 578 -3.36 33.01 17.37
CA GLY A 578 -2.44 32.97 16.24
C GLY A 578 -2.28 34.32 15.51
N TRP A 579 -2.93 35.40 15.99
CA TRP A 579 -2.99 36.68 15.28
C TRP A 579 -1.61 37.26 14.91
N ALA A 580 -1.45 37.69 13.65
CA ALA A 580 -0.20 38.11 13.05
C ALA A 580 0.90 37.01 13.00
N GLY A 581 0.59 35.78 13.38
CA GLY A 581 1.42 34.59 13.16
C GLY A 581 1.09 33.91 11.83
N SER A 582 1.77 32.78 11.56
CA SER A 582 1.56 31.99 10.35
C SER A 582 0.55 30.84 10.50
N SER A 583 -0.09 30.69 11.66
CA SER A 583 -1.08 29.62 11.92
C SER A 583 -2.01 30.01 13.09
N PRO A 584 -3.33 29.71 12.99
CA PRO A 584 -4.04 29.07 11.89
C PRO A 584 -4.37 30.10 10.79
N ASP A 585 -3.83 29.89 9.60
CA ASP A 585 -4.05 30.71 8.39
C ASP A 585 -5.15 30.06 7.56
N LEU A 586 -6.36 30.63 7.58
CA LEU A 586 -7.54 30.11 6.89
C LEU A 586 -7.63 30.56 5.43
N THR A 587 -6.91 31.62 5.07
CA THR A 587 -6.86 32.16 3.70
C THR A 587 -5.69 31.63 2.89
N GLY A 588 -4.65 31.10 3.56
CA GLY A 588 -3.44 30.59 2.92
C GLY A 588 -2.48 31.69 2.44
N ASP A 589 -2.60 32.91 2.96
CA ASP A 589 -1.76 34.05 2.57
C ASP A 589 -0.46 34.16 3.37
N GLY A 590 -0.28 33.29 4.38
CA GLY A 590 0.92 33.19 5.21
C GLY A 590 0.86 33.94 6.53
N LEU A 591 -0.24 34.67 6.82
CA LEU A 591 -0.43 35.44 8.04
C LEU A 591 -1.87 35.32 8.54
N VAL A 592 -2.06 35.21 9.86
CA VAL A 592 -3.39 35.27 10.48
C VAL A 592 -3.83 36.72 10.62
N THR A 593 -4.85 37.13 9.84
CA THR A 593 -5.30 38.50 9.69
C THR A 593 -6.82 38.66 9.83
N ALA A 594 -7.34 39.82 9.53
CA ALA A 594 -8.79 40.10 9.50
C ALA A 594 -9.52 39.30 8.41
N GLU A 595 -8.81 38.85 7.39
CA GLU A 595 -9.37 38.06 6.30
C GLU A 595 -9.66 36.62 6.78
N ASP A 596 -8.78 36.04 7.61
CA ASP A 596 -9.02 34.75 8.27
C ASP A 596 -10.17 34.81 9.26
N LEU A 597 -10.25 35.91 10.01
CA LEU A 597 -11.38 36.13 10.90
C LEU A 597 -12.70 36.21 10.11
N ALA A 598 -12.71 36.84 8.94
CA ALA A 598 -13.88 36.88 8.10
C ALA A 598 -14.29 35.48 7.59
N VAL A 599 -13.33 34.63 7.25
CA VAL A 599 -13.56 33.22 6.87
C VAL A 599 -14.19 32.47 8.04
N LEU A 600 -13.62 32.56 9.25
CA LEU A 600 -14.15 31.90 10.45
C LEU A 600 -15.58 32.36 10.77
N LEU A 601 -15.84 33.66 10.76
CA LEU A 601 -17.16 34.18 11.06
C LEU A 601 -18.21 33.83 10.00
N SER A 602 -17.80 33.63 8.74
CA SER A 602 -18.71 33.19 7.67
C SER A 602 -19.13 31.73 7.81
N ALA A 603 -18.36 30.94 8.50
CA ALA A 603 -18.59 29.50 8.75
C ALA A 603 -19.25 29.21 10.11
N TRP A 604 -19.66 30.26 10.86
CA TRP A 604 -20.16 30.13 12.23
C TRP A 604 -21.37 29.21 12.34
N GLY A 605 -21.31 28.19 13.20
CA GLY A 605 -22.38 27.22 13.47
C GLY A 605 -21.92 25.77 13.40
N ALA A 606 -22.87 24.84 13.39
CA ALA A 606 -22.56 23.42 13.25
C ALA A 606 -21.93 23.13 11.88
N CYS A 607 -20.89 22.32 11.90
CA CYS A 607 -20.26 21.83 10.68
C CYS A 607 -21.24 20.92 9.91
N PRO A 608 -21.38 21.03 8.59
CA PRO A 608 -22.29 20.24 7.78
C PRO A 608 -21.93 18.75 7.71
#